data_577de8f9dd1ab93f1dd993431b092a1a
#
_entry.id   577de8f9dd1ab93f1dd993431b092a1a
#
_cell.length_a   1.000
_cell.length_b   1.000
_cell.length_c   1.000
_cell.angle_alpha   90.00
_cell.angle_beta   90.00
_cell.angle_gamma   90.00
#
_symmetry.space_group_name_H-M   'P 1'
#
loop_
_entity.id
_entity.type
_entity.pdbx_description
1 polymer ?
#
loop_
_entity_poly.entity_id
_entity_poly.type
_entity_poly.pdbx_seq_one_letter_code
_entity_poly.pdbx_strand_id
1 'polypeptide(L)'
;MCESYNLQYGTNYIAVMPTNLYGPNDNFHLENSHVMPAMMRKIYLAKLINEKDWQAIRNDLNKRPVEGVDGNAEEGTILQVLSKYGITNNVVQLWGTGKPLREFLWSEDMADASVHVLLNVDFSDI
;
A
#
# COMPACT_ATOMS: atom_id res chain seq x y z
N MET A 1 -24.97 -7.04 -11.68
CA MET A 1 -25.86 -6.58 -10.57
C MET A 1 -26.34 -5.15 -10.83
N CYS A 2 -25.49 -4.13 -11.05
CA CYS A 2 -25.93 -2.76 -11.38
C CYS A 2 -26.89 -2.72 -12.56
N GLU A 3 -26.52 -3.33 -13.70
CA GLU A 3 -27.35 -3.43 -14.89
C GLU A 3 -28.75 -4.01 -14.62
N SER A 4 -28.83 -5.12 -13.85
CA SER A 4 -30.10 -5.75 -13.51
C SER A 4 -31.02 -4.82 -12.69
N TYR A 5 -30.44 -4.06 -11.75
CA TYR A 5 -31.17 -3.06 -10.97
C TYR A 5 -31.61 -1.88 -11.83
N ASN A 6 -30.76 -1.42 -12.75
CA ASN A 6 -31.10 -0.34 -13.66
C ASN A 6 -32.28 -0.71 -14.56
N LEU A 7 -32.27 -1.92 -15.13
CA LEU A 7 -33.34 -2.41 -15.98
C LEU A 7 -34.65 -2.65 -15.22
N GLN A 8 -34.56 -3.14 -13.96
CA GLN A 8 -35.76 -3.52 -13.21
C GLN A 8 -36.42 -2.32 -12.49
N TYR A 9 -35.58 -1.39 -12.00
CA TYR A 9 -36.06 -0.30 -11.12
C TYR A 9 -35.82 1.11 -11.67
N GLY A 10 -35.26 1.22 -12.89
CA GLY A 10 -34.97 2.53 -13.50
C GLY A 10 -33.90 3.33 -12.71
N THR A 11 -32.95 2.63 -12.06
CA THR A 11 -31.85 3.28 -11.35
C THR A 11 -30.71 3.64 -12.29
N ASN A 12 -29.79 4.47 -11.85
CA ASN A 12 -28.59 4.86 -12.61
C ASN A 12 -27.32 4.40 -11.89
N TYR A 13 -27.20 3.11 -11.60
CA TYR A 13 -26.04 2.54 -10.93
C TYR A 13 -24.92 2.23 -11.91
N ILE A 14 -23.74 2.74 -11.63
CA ILE A 14 -22.52 2.53 -12.42
C ILE A 14 -21.54 1.71 -11.59
N ALA A 15 -20.98 0.66 -12.20
CA ALA A 15 -19.92 -0.14 -11.60
C ALA A 15 -18.55 0.40 -12.02
N VAL A 16 -17.74 0.83 -11.04
CA VAL A 16 -16.37 1.26 -11.29
C VAL A 16 -15.38 0.22 -10.75
N MET A 17 -14.31 -0.03 -11.49
CA MET A 17 -13.24 -0.95 -11.09
C MET A 17 -11.90 -0.21 -11.01
N PRO A 18 -11.55 0.32 -9.82
CA PRO A 18 -10.27 0.98 -9.66
C PRO A 18 -9.12 -0.02 -9.79
N THR A 19 -7.98 0.44 -10.27
CA THR A 19 -6.72 -0.27 -10.20
C THR A 19 -6.17 -0.28 -8.76
N ASN A 20 -4.90 -0.66 -8.54
CA ASN A 20 -4.33 -0.68 -7.19
C ASN A 20 -4.25 0.74 -6.63
N LEU A 21 -4.98 1.00 -5.57
CA LEU A 21 -4.96 2.29 -4.89
C LEU A 21 -3.77 2.39 -3.96
N TYR A 22 -3.24 3.61 -3.82
CA TYR A 22 -2.26 3.97 -2.81
C TYR A 22 -2.52 5.40 -2.32
N GLY A 23 -2.10 5.73 -1.11
CA GLY A 23 -2.31 7.07 -0.57
C GLY A 23 -2.00 7.20 0.91
N PRO A 24 -2.37 8.36 1.51
CA PRO A 24 -2.23 8.57 2.95
C PRO A 24 -3.02 7.54 3.74
N ASN A 25 -2.46 7.15 4.88
CA ASN A 25 -3.07 6.16 5.79
C ASN A 25 -3.22 4.74 5.21
N ASP A 26 -2.48 4.40 4.16
CA ASP A 26 -2.43 3.05 3.62
C ASP A 26 -1.87 2.04 4.64
N ASN A 27 -2.04 0.76 4.36
CA ASN A 27 -1.47 -0.30 5.16
C ASN A 27 0.02 -0.49 4.84
N PHE A 28 0.91 0.03 5.69
CA PHE A 28 2.36 -0.13 5.56
C PHE A 28 2.93 -1.35 6.31
N HIS A 29 2.10 -2.31 6.70
CA HIS A 29 2.55 -3.49 7.44
C HIS A 29 3.31 -4.45 6.53
N LEU A 30 4.56 -4.82 6.86
CA LEU A 30 5.41 -5.62 5.97
C LEU A 30 4.87 -7.02 5.66
N GLU A 31 4.03 -7.57 6.54
CA GLU A 31 3.50 -8.93 6.41
C GLU A 31 2.26 -9.02 5.52
N ASN A 32 1.44 -7.97 5.47
CA ASN A 32 0.12 -8.03 4.84
C ASN A 32 -0.28 -6.76 4.08
N SER A 33 0.67 -5.90 3.73
CA SER A 33 0.40 -4.71 2.92
C SER A 33 0.45 -5.01 1.42
N HIS A 34 -0.14 -4.09 0.65
CA HIS A 34 0.01 -4.09 -0.79
C HIS A 34 1.43 -3.69 -1.22
N VAL A 35 1.75 -3.94 -2.49
CA VAL A 35 3.11 -3.79 -3.03
C VAL A 35 3.68 -2.39 -2.82
N MET A 36 2.92 -1.34 -3.14
CA MET A 36 3.42 0.05 -3.08
C MET A 36 3.78 0.46 -1.64
N PRO A 37 2.88 0.38 -0.64
CA PRO A 37 3.20 0.74 0.73
C PRO A 37 4.30 -0.16 1.34
N ALA A 38 4.33 -1.46 1.00
CA ALA A 38 5.42 -2.34 1.43
C ALA A 38 6.77 -1.87 0.91
N MET A 39 6.88 -1.54 -0.38
CA MET A 39 8.10 -1.03 -0.99
C MET A 39 8.55 0.29 -0.35
N MET A 40 7.64 1.22 -0.15
CA MET A 40 7.95 2.51 0.48
C MET A 40 8.53 2.31 1.88
N ARG A 41 7.91 1.46 2.72
CA ARG A 41 8.41 1.19 4.07
C ARG A 41 9.74 0.45 4.04
N LYS A 42 9.94 -0.52 3.14
CA LYS A 42 11.22 -1.23 2.99
C LYS A 42 12.36 -0.28 2.62
N ILE A 43 12.14 0.60 1.65
CA ILE A 43 13.13 1.59 1.22
C ILE A 43 13.44 2.57 2.36
N TYR A 44 12.42 3.03 3.06
CA TYR A 44 12.59 3.93 4.20
C TYR A 44 13.41 3.29 5.32
N LEU A 45 13.08 2.07 5.75
CA LEU A 45 13.82 1.36 6.78
C LEU A 45 15.27 1.04 6.36
N ALA A 46 15.50 0.64 5.10
CA ALA A 46 16.85 0.41 4.59
C ALA A 46 17.69 1.70 4.62
N LYS A 47 17.11 2.84 4.26
CA LYS A 47 17.74 4.16 4.37
C LYS A 47 18.11 4.45 5.82
N LEU A 48 17.20 4.28 6.77
CA LEU A 48 17.47 4.53 8.19
C LEU A 48 18.58 3.62 8.74
N ILE A 49 18.61 2.35 8.34
CA ILE A 49 19.70 1.42 8.74
C ILE A 49 21.04 1.94 8.21
N ASN A 50 21.10 2.38 6.94
CA ASN A 50 22.31 2.91 6.34
C ASN A 50 22.79 4.19 7.03
N GLU A 51 21.86 5.07 7.43
CA GLU A 51 22.13 6.31 8.15
C GLU A 51 22.39 6.07 9.66
N LYS A 52 22.16 4.85 10.15
CA LYS A 52 22.22 4.47 11.57
C LYS A 52 21.28 5.27 12.46
N ASP A 53 20.13 5.70 11.90
CA ASP A 53 19.09 6.41 12.65
C ASP A 53 18.21 5.41 13.42
N TRP A 54 18.76 4.88 14.49
CA TRP A 54 18.07 3.92 15.36
C TRP A 54 16.82 4.50 16.02
N GLN A 55 16.80 5.79 16.28
CA GLN A 55 15.62 6.42 16.88
C GLN A 55 14.43 6.37 15.92
N ALA A 56 14.64 6.67 14.65
CA ALA A 56 13.58 6.61 13.64
C ALA A 56 13.13 5.16 13.37
N ILE A 57 14.08 4.20 13.32
CA ILE A 57 13.77 2.76 13.18
C ILE A 57 12.87 2.30 14.32
N ARG A 58 13.23 2.60 15.57
CA ARG A 58 12.47 2.23 16.76
C ARG A 58 11.08 2.87 16.76
N ASN A 59 10.97 4.12 16.37
CA ASN A 59 9.70 4.82 16.25
C ASN A 59 8.79 4.19 15.20
N ASP A 60 9.33 3.76 14.05
CA ASP A 60 8.56 3.06 13.02
C ASP A 60 8.05 1.70 13.52
N LEU A 61 8.92 0.91 14.14
CA LEU A 61 8.58 -0.42 14.66
C LEU A 61 7.59 -0.35 15.84
N ASN A 62 7.65 0.68 16.68
CA ASN A 62 6.65 0.89 17.74
C ASN A 62 5.26 1.18 17.17
N LYS A 63 5.18 1.85 16.03
CA LYS A 63 3.90 2.10 15.34
C LYS A 63 3.39 0.86 14.59
N ARG A 64 4.29 0.08 14.03
CA ARG A 64 3.98 -1.07 13.18
C ARG A 64 4.98 -2.19 13.42
N PRO A 65 4.84 -2.96 14.53
CA PRO A 65 5.71 -4.10 14.82
C PRO A 65 5.76 -5.10 13.67
N VAL A 66 6.84 -5.83 13.54
CA VAL A 66 7.04 -6.86 12.51
C VAL A 66 7.28 -8.20 13.21
N GLU A 67 6.46 -9.19 12.94
CA GLU A 67 6.49 -10.50 13.63
C GLU A 67 6.53 -10.36 15.17
N GLY A 68 5.85 -9.37 15.72
CA GLY A 68 5.85 -9.07 17.16
C GLY A 68 7.10 -8.35 17.68
N VAL A 69 8.08 -8.04 16.81
CA VAL A 69 9.27 -7.26 17.16
C VAL A 69 8.94 -5.77 17.03
N ASP A 70 9.00 -5.05 18.13
CA ASP A 70 8.79 -3.60 18.22
C ASP A 70 10.11 -2.84 18.37
N GLY A 71 10.01 -1.52 18.57
CA GLY A 71 11.18 -0.66 18.72
C GLY A 71 11.94 -0.81 20.05
N ASN A 72 11.45 -1.62 21.00
CA ASN A 72 12.12 -1.88 22.27
C ASN A 72 13.08 -3.08 22.18
N ALA A 73 13.01 -3.84 21.11
CA ALA A 73 13.87 -4.99 20.89
C ALA A 73 15.35 -4.61 20.73
N GLU A 74 16.24 -5.57 20.92
CA GLU A 74 17.66 -5.41 20.65
C GLU A 74 17.93 -5.19 19.15
N GLU A 75 18.95 -4.40 18.83
CA GLU A 75 19.31 -4.07 17.45
C GLU A 75 19.54 -5.32 16.58
N GLY A 76 20.19 -6.33 17.13
CA GLY A 76 20.41 -7.61 16.44
C GLY A 76 19.11 -8.30 16.06
N THR A 77 18.12 -8.31 16.96
CA THR A 77 16.79 -8.87 16.71
C THR A 77 16.03 -8.09 15.64
N ILE A 78 16.10 -6.76 15.72
CA ILE A 78 15.50 -5.87 14.71
C ILE A 78 16.10 -6.14 13.34
N LEU A 79 17.42 -6.15 13.21
CA LEU A 79 18.10 -6.42 11.94
C LEU A 79 17.77 -7.82 11.41
N GLN A 80 17.69 -8.81 12.28
CA GLN A 80 17.34 -10.18 11.89
C GLN A 80 15.94 -10.26 11.30
N VAL A 81 14.93 -9.65 11.95
CA VAL A 81 13.57 -9.68 11.44
C VAL A 81 13.46 -8.88 10.14
N LEU A 82 14.08 -7.70 10.05
CA LEU A 82 14.04 -6.89 8.83
C LEU A 82 14.72 -7.57 7.66
N SER A 83 15.81 -8.32 7.89
CA SER A 83 16.50 -9.07 6.85
C SER A 83 15.63 -10.16 6.22
N LYS A 84 14.72 -10.80 6.97
CA LYS A 84 13.73 -11.76 6.41
C LYS A 84 12.84 -11.12 5.35
N TYR A 85 12.55 -9.82 5.48
CA TYR A 85 11.77 -9.04 4.52
C TYR A 85 12.63 -8.40 3.41
N GLY A 86 13.90 -8.80 3.34
CA GLY A 86 14.85 -8.31 2.34
C GLY A 86 15.34 -6.89 2.59
N ILE A 87 15.30 -6.41 3.84
CA ILE A 87 15.74 -5.08 4.22
C ILE A 87 17.11 -5.17 4.87
N THR A 88 18.12 -4.59 4.25
CA THR A 88 19.49 -4.49 4.77
C THR A 88 20.01 -3.07 4.60
N ASN A 89 21.22 -2.79 5.12
CA ASN A 89 21.81 -1.45 5.06
C ASN A 89 22.06 -0.90 3.64
N ASN A 90 22.18 -1.76 2.63
CA ASN A 90 22.53 -1.32 1.27
C ASN A 90 21.57 -1.86 0.20
N VAL A 91 20.69 -2.78 0.54
CA VAL A 91 19.84 -3.47 -0.43
C VAL A 91 18.44 -3.67 0.10
N VAL A 92 17.47 -3.38 -0.73
CA VAL A 92 16.09 -3.81 -0.56
C VAL A 92 15.82 -4.92 -1.57
N GLN A 93 15.70 -6.14 -1.09
CA GLN A 93 15.36 -7.28 -1.94
C GLN A 93 13.85 -7.33 -2.17
N LEU A 94 13.45 -7.31 -3.42
CA LEU A 94 12.06 -7.50 -3.83
C LEU A 94 11.86 -8.92 -4.33
N TRP A 95 10.71 -9.48 -4.04
CA TRP A 95 10.37 -10.83 -4.49
C TRP A 95 9.92 -10.83 -5.95
N GLY A 96 10.22 -11.92 -6.63
CA GLY A 96 9.84 -12.14 -8.02
C GLY A 96 10.85 -11.61 -9.03
N THR A 97 10.44 -11.58 -10.28
CA THR A 97 11.31 -11.26 -11.43
C THR A 97 11.33 -9.78 -11.81
N GLY A 98 10.46 -8.96 -11.21
CA GLY A 98 10.25 -7.57 -11.63
C GLY A 98 9.52 -7.38 -12.97
N LYS A 99 9.16 -8.47 -13.67
CA LYS A 99 8.47 -8.41 -14.97
C LYS A 99 7.00 -8.01 -14.92
N PRO A 100 6.20 -8.39 -13.88
CA PRO A 100 4.79 -8.00 -13.83
C PRO A 100 4.63 -6.49 -13.74
N LEU A 101 3.86 -5.94 -14.68
CA LEU A 101 3.43 -4.56 -14.64
C LEU A 101 2.17 -4.42 -13.79
N ARG A 102 2.05 -3.30 -13.09
CA ARG A 102 0.89 -2.95 -12.29
C ARG A 102 0.59 -1.48 -12.48
N GLU A 103 -0.67 -1.16 -12.57
CA GLU A 103 -1.16 0.21 -12.54
C GLU A 103 -1.44 0.60 -11.10
N PHE A 104 -1.16 1.85 -10.78
CA PHE A 104 -1.41 2.43 -9.47
C PHE A 104 -2.16 3.74 -9.64
N LEU A 105 -3.16 3.97 -8.78
CA LEU A 105 -3.96 5.17 -8.77
C LEU A 105 -3.93 5.81 -7.38
N TRP A 106 -3.73 7.10 -7.33
CA TRP A 106 -3.78 7.87 -6.11
C TRP A 106 -5.20 7.90 -5.54
N SER A 107 -5.34 7.67 -4.23
CA SER A 107 -6.65 7.50 -3.61
C SER A 107 -7.55 8.74 -3.70
N GLU A 108 -6.97 9.94 -3.69
CA GLU A 108 -7.74 11.19 -3.85
C GLU A 108 -8.21 11.36 -5.29
N ASP A 109 -7.39 11.00 -6.28
CA ASP A 109 -7.80 11.02 -7.71
C ASP A 109 -8.95 10.02 -7.94
N MET A 110 -8.93 8.87 -7.27
CA MET A 110 -10.05 7.93 -7.31
C MET A 110 -11.31 8.52 -6.71
N ALA A 111 -11.20 9.25 -5.60
CA ALA A 111 -12.34 9.92 -4.97
C ALA A 111 -12.93 10.98 -5.90
N ASP A 112 -12.09 11.83 -6.50
CA ASP A 112 -12.50 12.86 -7.46
C ASP A 112 -13.15 12.23 -8.70
N ALA A 113 -12.54 11.18 -9.26
CA ALA A 113 -13.11 10.44 -10.38
C ALA A 113 -14.48 9.84 -10.04
N SER A 114 -14.65 9.32 -8.83
CA SER A 114 -15.95 8.77 -8.37
C SER A 114 -17.03 9.84 -8.29
N VAL A 115 -16.68 11.03 -7.78
CA VAL A 115 -17.61 12.18 -7.74
C VAL A 115 -17.94 12.65 -9.17
N HIS A 116 -16.93 12.72 -10.04
CA HIS A 116 -17.15 13.10 -11.44
C HIS A 116 -18.12 12.15 -12.15
N VAL A 117 -17.91 10.85 -12.01
CA VAL A 117 -18.79 9.82 -12.59
C VAL A 117 -20.19 9.94 -12.03
N LEU A 118 -20.34 10.11 -10.72
CA LEU A 118 -21.64 10.26 -10.06
C LEU A 118 -22.45 11.44 -10.60
N LEU A 119 -21.79 12.54 -10.93
CA LEU A 119 -22.46 13.79 -11.32
C LEU A 119 -22.63 13.97 -12.84
N ASN A 120 -21.83 13.27 -13.66
CA ASN A 120 -21.72 13.60 -15.08
C ASN A 120 -21.89 12.40 -16.03
N VAL A 121 -22.00 11.18 -15.53
CA VAL A 121 -22.07 9.99 -16.37
C VAL A 121 -23.35 9.21 -16.11
N ASP A 122 -24.06 8.88 -17.16
CA ASP A 122 -25.23 8.01 -17.09
C ASP A 122 -24.86 6.58 -17.44
N PHE A 123 -25.55 5.61 -16.86
CA PHE A 123 -25.34 4.18 -17.15
C PHE A 123 -25.47 3.87 -18.65
N SER A 124 -26.31 4.59 -19.39
CA SER A 124 -26.50 4.45 -20.84
C SER A 124 -25.26 4.85 -21.68
N ASP A 125 -24.29 5.54 -21.06
CA ASP A 125 -23.10 6.06 -21.74
C ASP A 125 -21.91 5.09 -21.68
N ILE A 126 -22.09 3.89 -21.05
CA ILE A 126 -21.02 2.93 -20.76
C ILE A 126 -21.25 1.61 -21.48
#